data_464f751042e984af7046bad6944cf31e
#
_entry.id   464f751042e984af7046bad6944cf31e
#
_cell.length_a   1.000
_cell.length_b   1.000
_cell.length_c   1.000
_cell.angle_alpha   90.00
_cell.angle_beta   90.00
_cell.angle_gamma   90.00
#
_symmetry.space_group_name_H-M   'P 1'
#
loop_
_entity.id
_entity.type
_entity.pdbx_description
1 polymer ?
#
loop_
_entity_poly.entity_id
_entity_poly.type
_entity_poly.pdbx_seq_one_letter_code
_entity_poly.pdbx_strand_id
1 'polypeptide(L)'
;DEEKIAGFLHDVVEDTSYTFNDLLEEGIPTGIVNALRLLTHDHSTDYFEYVQNIIDSRNPIALQVKYNDLQHNFARGKAHPDLQAKHGRALEMVKAAIESCSQVSLYHAPADENIEVGIFACGCFWGTQHQFQKQNGVLNTLVGYTGGKEAFPSYADVRDHKTSHVEAVIVEFNPNLVSYENLCKLFFEIHDPAQTDGVGPDIGAQYRSCIFYRNESQKQTAEHVMQILRDMGDEVNTLLLPEEPFYIGEAYHQRYYEKTGGEPYCHVRIKKF
;
A
#
# COMPACT_ATOMS: atom_id res chain seq x y z
N ASP A 1 7.95 -18.26 3.18
CA ASP A 1 7.46 -19.64 3.14
C ASP A 1 5.92 -19.78 3.10
N GLU A 2 5.17 -18.68 3.19
CA GLU A 2 3.69 -18.68 3.13
C GLU A 2 3.17 -19.18 1.78
N GLU A 3 3.82 -18.83 0.68
CA GLU A 3 3.50 -19.32 -0.68
C GLU A 3 3.60 -20.85 -0.80
N LYS A 4 4.58 -21.46 -0.11
CA LYS A 4 4.73 -22.94 -0.10
C LYS A 4 3.58 -23.60 0.66
N ILE A 5 3.21 -23.04 1.82
CA ILE A 5 2.09 -23.55 2.62
C ILE A 5 0.79 -23.41 1.82
N ALA A 6 0.53 -22.24 1.23
CA ALA A 6 -0.64 -22.03 0.38
C ALA A 6 -0.63 -22.96 -0.85
N GLY A 7 0.54 -23.18 -1.46
CA GLY A 7 0.69 -24.09 -2.59
C GLY A 7 0.41 -25.57 -2.25
N PHE A 8 0.70 -26.02 -1.01
CA PHE A 8 0.32 -27.36 -0.55
C PHE A 8 -1.16 -27.48 -0.19
N LEU A 9 -1.81 -26.38 0.21
CA LEU A 9 -3.17 -26.37 0.72
C LEU A 9 -4.20 -25.88 -0.30
N HIS A 10 -3.80 -25.47 -1.52
CA HIS A 10 -4.69 -24.74 -2.44
C HIS A 10 -5.92 -25.57 -2.89
N ASP A 11 -5.79 -26.89 -2.99
CA ASP A 11 -6.90 -27.79 -3.36
C ASP A 11 -7.61 -28.41 -2.14
N VAL A 12 -7.12 -28.16 -0.91
CA VAL A 12 -7.64 -28.84 0.29
C VAL A 12 -9.13 -28.58 0.51
N VAL A 13 -9.58 -27.35 0.30
CA VAL A 13 -10.99 -26.98 0.50
C VAL A 13 -11.87 -27.47 -0.68
N GLU A 14 -11.31 -27.59 -1.89
CA GLU A 14 -12.03 -28.13 -3.05
C GLU A 14 -12.16 -29.67 -2.98
N ASP A 15 -11.09 -30.35 -2.58
CA ASP A 15 -10.98 -31.82 -2.67
C ASP A 15 -11.34 -32.55 -1.38
N THR A 16 -11.58 -31.84 -0.27
CA THR A 16 -11.87 -32.46 1.02
C THR A 16 -13.07 -31.83 1.73
N SER A 17 -13.42 -32.33 2.91
CA SER A 17 -14.45 -31.74 3.77
C SER A 17 -13.94 -30.59 4.67
N TYR A 18 -12.66 -30.21 4.56
CA TYR A 18 -12.10 -29.11 5.32
C TYR A 18 -12.67 -27.76 4.86
N THR A 19 -13.04 -26.94 5.82
CA THR A 19 -13.48 -25.55 5.59
C THR A 19 -12.36 -24.56 5.87
N PHE A 20 -12.52 -23.33 5.41
CA PHE A 20 -11.57 -22.25 5.75
C PHE A 20 -11.50 -21.97 7.26
N ASN A 21 -12.59 -22.24 8.00
CA ASN A 21 -12.60 -22.09 9.46
C ASN A 21 -11.77 -23.19 10.12
N ASP A 22 -11.85 -24.43 9.63
CA ASP A 22 -11.04 -25.53 10.16
C ASP A 22 -9.55 -25.22 9.98
N LEU A 23 -9.15 -24.63 8.85
CA LEU A 23 -7.76 -24.21 8.62
C LEU A 23 -7.30 -23.13 9.60
N LEU A 24 -8.18 -22.18 9.96
CA LEU A 24 -7.87 -21.16 10.97
C LEU A 24 -7.75 -21.78 12.37
N GLU A 25 -8.60 -22.74 12.72
CA GLU A 25 -8.57 -23.47 14.00
C GLU A 25 -7.30 -24.34 14.13
N GLU A 26 -6.80 -24.89 13.01
CA GLU A 26 -5.51 -25.59 12.96
C GLU A 26 -4.28 -24.65 12.99
N GLY A 27 -4.50 -23.34 13.09
CA GLY A 27 -3.44 -22.35 13.26
C GLY A 27 -2.80 -21.87 11.95
N ILE A 28 -3.43 -22.13 10.80
CA ILE A 28 -2.97 -21.56 9.52
C ILE A 28 -3.17 -20.03 9.56
N PRO A 29 -2.12 -19.24 9.27
CA PRO A 29 -2.20 -17.77 9.29
C PRO A 29 -3.33 -17.23 8.40
N THR A 30 -4.04 -16.21 8.89
CA THR A 30 -5.18 -15.59 8.18
C THR A 30 -4.81 -15.12 6.77
N GLY A 31 -3.58 -14.61 6.57
CA GLY A 31 -3.09 -14.19 5.25
C GLY A 31 -3.07 -15.35 4.23
N ILE A 32 -2.66 -16.54 4.69
CA ILE A 32 -2.66 -17.77 3.87
C ILE A 32 -4.10 -18.21 3.58
N VAL A 33 -4.98 -18.23 4.59
CA VAL A 33 -6.38 -18.61 4.41
C VAL A 33 -7.10 -17.66 3.45
N ASN A 34 -6.80 -16.36 3.50
CA ASN A 34 -7.34 -15.40 2.53
C ASN A 34 -6.85 -15.67 1.11
N ALA A 35 -5.59 -16.05 0.93
CA ALA A 35 -5.09 -16.47 -0.38
C ALA A 35 -5.77 -17.75 -0.88
N LEU A 36 -6.00 -18.73 0.01
CA LEU A 36 -6.70 -19.97 -0.34
C LEU A 36 -8.16 -19.71 -0.77
N ARG A 37 -8.86 -18.75 -0.15
CA ARG A 37 -10.22 -18.34 -0.58
C ARG A 37 -10.24 -17.84 -2.03
N LEU A 38 -9.21 -17.13 -2.44
CA LEU A 38 -9.07 -16.62 -3.81
C LEU A 38 -8.73 -17.75 -4.80
N LEU A 39 -8.00 -18.76 -4.34
CA LEU A 39 -7.54 -19.90 -5.16
C LEU A 39 -8.60 -20.97 -5.33
N THR A 40 -9.60 -21.05 -4.45
CA THR A 40 -10.72 -22.01 -4.54
C THR A 40 -11.68 -21.59 -5.64
N HIS A 41 -11.81 -22.39 -6.69
CA HIS A 41 -12.66 -22.10 -7.83
C HIS A 41 -14.09 -22.60 -7.60
N ASP A 42 -15.04 -21.69 -7.58
CA ASP A 42 -16.45 -22.02 -7.70
C ASP A 42 -16.76 -22.39 -9.17
N HIS A 43 -17.06 -23.65 -9.41
CA HIS A 43 -17.35 -24.20 -10.75
C HIS A 43 -18.55 -23.52 -11.46
N SER A 44 -19.35 -22.67 -10.75
CA SER A 44 -20.39 -21.85 -11.35
C SER A 44 -19.85 -20.59 -12.03
N THR A 45 -18.60 -20.19 -11.70
CA THR A 45 -17.94 -19.01 -12.26
C THR A 45 -17.12 -19.40 -13.51
N ASP A 46 -17.12 -18.54 -14.53
CA ASP A 46 -16.25 -18.71 -15.70
C ASP A 46 -14.78 -18.75 -15.29
N TYR A 47 -14.02 -19.63 -15.94
CA TYR A 47 -12.62 -19.82 -15.58
C TYR A 47 -11.75 -18.56 -15.70
N PHE A 48 -11.97 -17.75 -16.74
CA PHE A 48 -11.19 -16.53 -16.90
C PHE A 48 -11.66 -15.41 -15.97
N GLU A 49 -12.93 -15.40 -15.61
CA GLU A 49 -13.45 -14.54 -14.55
C GLU A 49 -12.83 -14.91 -13.19
N TYR A 50 -12.76 -16.20 -12.88
CA TYR A 50 -12.06 -16.68 -11.68
C TYR A 50 -10.58 -16.25 -11.66
N VAL A 51 -9.85 -16.43 -12.78
CA VAL A 51 -8.45 -15.99 -12.88
C VAL A 51 -8.35 -14.45 -12.74
N GLN A 52 -9.29 -13.72 -13.32
CA GLN A 52 -9.33 -12.25 -13.20
C GLN A 52 -9.57 -11.80 -11.75
N ASN A 53 -10.44 -12.49 -11.01
CA ASN A 53 -10.66 -12.21 -9.59
C ASN A 53 -9.39 -12.37 -8.75
N ILE A 54 -8.56 -13.39 -9.05
CA ILE A 54 -7.24 -13.54 -8.41
C ILE A 54 -6.33 -12.36 -8.77
N ILE A 55 -6.30 -11.95 -10.04
CA ILE A 55 -5.49 -10.82 -10.52
C ILE A 55 -5.94 -9.52 -9.85
N ASP A 56 -7.23 -9.26 -9.81
CA ASP A 56 -7.80 -8.04 -9.24
C ASP A 56 -7.60 -7.94 -7.73
N SER A 57 -7.51 -9.09 -7.04
CA SER A 57 -7.20 -9.15 -5.61
C SER A 57 -5.77 -8.66 -5.28
N ARG A 58 -4.86 -8.74 -6.26
CA ARG A 58 -3.42 -8.44 -6.13
C ARG A 58 -2.73 -9.15 -4.96
N ASN A 59 -3.34 -10.21 -4.43
CA ASN A 59 -2.76 -10.99 -3.35
C ASN A 59 -1.50 -11.72 -3.84
N PRO A 60 -0.30 -11.41 -3.32
CA PRO A 60 0.95 -11.95 -3.85
C PRO A 60 1.07 -13.46 -3.66
N ILE A 61 0.52 -14.00 -2.56
CA ILE A 61 0.53 -15.44 -2.29
C ILE A 61 -0.37 -16.15 -3.31
N ALA A 62 -1.60 -15.66 -3.52
CA ALA A 62 -2.54 -16.24 -4.47
C ALA A 62 -2.01 -16.16 -5.92
N LEU A 63 -1.44 -15.02 -6.32
CA LEU A 63 -0.83 -14.85 -7.64
C LEU A 63 0.33 -15.81 -7.87
N GLN A 64 1.25 -15.94 -6.91
CA GLN A 64 2.41 -16.81 -7.05
C GLN A 64 2.02 -18.30 -7.08
N VAL A 65 1.06 -18.71 -6.22
CA VAL A 65 0.54 -20.09 -6.22
C VAL A 65 -0.15 -20.38 -7.55
N LYS A 66 -1.02 -19.47 -8.02
CA LYS A 66 -1.72 -19.64 -9.31
C LYS A 66 -0.76 -19.68 -10.49
N TYR A 67 0.29 -18.86 -10.48
CA TYR A 67 1.34 -18.91 -11.49
C TYR A 67 2.02 -20.29 -11.56
N ASN A 68 2.42 -20.84 -10.42
CA ASN A 68 3.07 -22.13 -10.33
C ASN A 68 2.14 -23.27 -10.77
N ASP A 69 0.87 -23.24 -10.36
CA ASP A 69 -0.16 -24.18 -10.78
C ASP A 69 -0.35 -24.15 -12.31
N LEU A 70 -0.49 -22.96 -12.89
CA LEU A 70 -0.65 -22.75 -14.32
C LEU A 70 0.57 -23.23 -15.13
N GLN A 71 1.78 -22.98 -14.65
CA GLN A 71 3.01 -23.51 -15.29
C GLN A 71 2.98 -25.03 -15.34
N HIS A 72 2.60 -25.67 -14.25
CA HIS A 72 2.52 -27.11 -14.15
C HIS A 72 1.43 -27.70 -15.07
N ASN A 73 0.25 -27.09 -15.08
CA ASN A 73 -0.87 -27.49 -15.92
C ASN A 73 -0.60 -27.24 -17.42
N PHE A 74 0.05 -26.13 -17.78
CA PHE A 74 0.49 -25.86 -19.14
C PHE A 74 1.49 -26.91 -19.63
N ALA A 75 2.44 -27.31 -18.80
CA ALA A 75 3.43 -28.35 -19.15
C ALA A 75 2.80 -29.72 -19.34
N ARG A 76 1.75 -30.08 -18.55
CA ARG A 76 0.99 -31.33 -18.67
C ARG A 76 0.01 -31.34 -19.84
N GLY A 77 -0.50 -30.17 -20.25
CA GLY A 77 -1.55 -30.01 -21.26
C GLY A 77 -1.13 -30.30 -22.70
N LYS A 78 0.12 -30.71 -22.96
CA LYS A 78 0.66 -30.97 -24.33
C LYS A 78 -0.16 -31.93 -25.16
N ALA A 79 -0.89 -32.86 -24.53
CA ALA A 79 -1.75 -33.83 -25.21
C ALA A 79 -3.15 -33.27 -25.55
N HIS A 80 -3.51 -32.09 -25.04
CA HIS A 80 -4.82 -31.45 -25.18
C HIS A 80 -4.66 -30.01 -25.59
N PRO A 81 -4.62 -29.67 -26.89
CA PRO A 81 -4.32 -28.34 -27.40
C PRO A 81 -5.22 -27.23 -26.83
N ASP A 82 -6.51 -27.49 -26.66
CA ASP A 82 -7.47 -26.50 -26.11
C ASP A 82 -7.20 -26.17 -24.64
N LEU A 83 -6.87 -27.16 -23.83
CA LEU A 83 -6.49 -27.00 -22.43
C LEU A 83 -5.14 -26.28 -22.34
N GLN A 84 -4.20 -26.61 -23.20
CA GLN A 84 -2.90 -25.93 -23.25
C GLN A 84 -3.06 -24.46 -23.63
N ALA A 85 -3.90 -24.13 -24.60
CA ALA A 85 -4.19 -22.75 -25.00
C ALA A 85 -4.87 -21.97 -23.87
N LYS A 86 -5.85 -22.59 -23.17
CA LYS A 86 -6.54 -22.01 -22.01
C LYS A 86 -5.54 -21.69 -20.88
N HIS A 87 -4.73 -22.66 -20.47
CA HIS A 87 -3.74 -22.46 -19.41
C HIS A 87 -2.61 -21.50 -19.82
N GLY A 88 -2.19 -21.50 -21.09
CA GLY A 88 -1.20 -20.56 -21.61
C GLY A 88 -1.68 -19.12 -21.54
N ARG A 89 -2.93 -18.84 -21.93
CA ARG A 89 -3.52 -17.51 -21.81
C ARG A 89 -3.61 -17.06 -20.35
N ALA A 90 -4.09 -17.91 -19.45
CA ALA A 90 -4.18 -17.59 -18.03
C ALA A 90 -2.80 -17.35 -17.41
N LEU A 91 -1.78 -18.14 -17.81
CA LEU A 91 -0.39 -17.97 -17.36
C LEU A 91 0.18 -16.61 -17.73
N GLU A 92 -0.03 -16.15 -18.98
CA GLU A 92 0.42 -14.81 -19.39
C GLU A 92 -0.30 -13.70 -18.63
N MET A 93 -1.60 -13.84 -18.35
CA MET A 93 -2.37 -12.86 -17.55
C MET A 93 -1.82 -12.76 -16.13
N VAL A 94 -1.61 -13.91 -15.44
CA VAL A 94 -1.09 -13.93 -14.06
C VAL A 94 0.36 -13.46 -14.01
N LYS A 95 1.18 -13.82 -15.00
CA LYS A 95 2.58 -13.35 -15.11
C LYS A 95 2.65 -11.83 -15.21
N ALA A 96 1.85 -11.22 -16.08
CA ALA A 96 1.78 -9.76 -16.23
C ALA A 96 1.33 -9.08 -14.94
N ALA A 97 0.38 -9.70 -14.20
CA ALA A 97 -0.07 -9.21 -12.89
C ALA A 97 1.06 -9.26 -11.85
N ILE A 98 1.82 -10.37 -11.76
CA ILE A 98 2.98 -10.49 -10.87
C ILE A 98 4.04 -9.44 -11.21
N GLU A 99 4.37 -9.26 -12.47
CA GLU A 99 5.34 -8.24 -12.90
C GLU A 99 4.89 -6.82 -12.53
N SER A 100 3.59 -6.54 -12.62
CA SER A 100 3.00 -5.27 -12.17
C SER A 100 3.05 -5.12 -10.65
N CYS A 101 2.71 -6.17 -9.88
CA CYS A 101 2.76 -6.17 -8.41
C CYS A 101 4.19 -6.15 -7.86
N SER A 102 5.18 -6.71 -8.57
CA SER A 102 6.58 -6.76 -8.11
C SER A 102 7.25 -5.38 -8.03
N GLN A 103 6.63 -4.34 -8.59
CA GLN A 103 7.13 -2.95 -8.48
C GLN A 103 6.75 -2.29 -7.14
N VAL A 104 5.81 -2.89 -6.39
CA VAL A 104 5.30 -2.37 -5.13
C VAL A 104 5.44 -3.43 -4.05
N SER A 105 5.95 -3.07 -2.89
CA SER A 105 6.13 -3.99 -1.75
C SER A 105 5.47 -3.44 -0.49
N LEU A 106 5.04 -4.34 0.40
CA LEU A 106 4.51 -3.96 1.70
C LEU A 106 5.63 -3.39 2.59
N TYR A 107 5.38 -2.26 3.23
CA TYR A 107 6.31 -1.68 4.19
C TYR A 107 6.28 -2.44 5.51
N HIS A 108 7.44 -2.68 6.06
CA HIS A 108 7.63 -3.22 7.40
C HIS A 108 8.50 -2.25 8.20
N ALA A 109 8.00 -1.82 9.35
CA ALA A 109 8.74 -0.91 10.22
C ALA A 109 10.04 -1.57 10.72
N PRO A 110 11.13 -0.80 10.88
CA PRO A 110 12.36 -1.28 11.49
C PRO A 110 12.12 -1.88 12.88
N ALA A 111 12.88 -2.91 13.22
CA ALA A 111 12.84 -3.51 14.56
C ALA A 111 13.67 -2.73 15.60
N ASP A 112 14.35 -1.65 15.21
CA ASP A 112 15.16 -0.82 16.11
C ASP A 112 14.25 0.10 16.94
N GLU A 113 14.28 -0.08 18.27
CA GLU A 113 13.49 0.69 19.24
C GLU A 113 13.85 2.18 19.28
N ASN A 114 14.99 2.59 18.71
CA ASN A 114 15.41 3.98 18.59
C ASN A 114 14.85 4.67 17.34
N ILE A 115 14.09 3.94 16.50
CA ILE A 115 13.47 4.48 15.30
C ILE A 115 11.96 4.48 15.47
N GLU A 116 11.37 5.66 15.37
CA GLU A 116 9.93 5.82 15.24
C GLU A 116 9.52 6.08 13.80
N VAL A 117 8.24 5.83 13.49
CA VAL A 117 7.69 5.97 12.15
C VAL A 117 6.46 6.87 12.19
N GLY A 118 6.43 7.88 11.31
CA GLY A 118 5.25 8.68 10.99
C GLY A 118 4.78 8.41 9.55
N ILE A 119 3.47 8.54 9.31
CA ILE A 119 2.86 8.33 7.98
C ILE A 119 2.03 9.56 7.64
N PHE A 120 2.42 10.25 6.56
CA PHE A 120 1.86 11.54 6.17
C PHE A 120 1.46 11.57 4.69
N ALA A 121 0.27 12.08 4.41
CA ALA A 121 -0.25 12.27 3.06
C ALA A 121 -0.71 13.72 2.90
N CYS A 122 -0.10 14.48 2.00
CA CYS A 122 -0.48 15.85 1.70
C CYS A 122 -0.17 16.20 0.23
N GLY A 123 -0.98 15.67 -0.69
CA GLY A 123 -0.78 15.89 -2.12
C GLY A 123 0.31 15.01 -2.72
N CYS A 124 1.00 15.52 -3.73
CA CYS A 124 2.07 14.79 -4.42
C CYS A 124 3.17 14.36 -3.43
N PHE A 125 3.37 13.06 -3.31
CA PHE A 125 4.33 12.48 -2.36
C PHE A 125 5.81 12.81 -2.68
N TRP A 126 6.14 13.26 -3.90
CA TRP A 126 7.51 13.70 -4.23
C TRP A 126 7.90 14.96 -3.45
N GLY A 127 7.01 15.96 -3.42
CA GLY A 127 7.22 17.20 -2.68
C GLY A 127 7.20 16.97 -1.19
N THR A 128 6.25 16.18 -0.71
CA THR A 128 6.15 15.76 0.69
C THR A 128 7.44 15.08 1.16
N GLN A 129 7.93 14.06 0.41
CA GLN A 129 9.18 13.37 0.72
C GLN A 129 10.36 14.33 0.79
N HIS A 130 10.50 15.22 -0.18
CA HIS A 130 11.59 16.18 -0.26
C HIS A 130 11.65 17.12 0.97
N GLN A 131 10.50 17.53 1.49
CA GLN A 131 10.45 18.38 2.68
C GLN A 131 10.83 17.62 3.96
N PHE A 132 10.31 16.39 4.14
CA PHE A 132 10.67 15.58 5.30
C PHE A 132 12.12 15.14 5.30
N GLN A 133 12.73 14.85 4.15
CA GLN A 133 14.15 14.47 4.04
C GLN A 133 15.10 15.56 4.53
N LYS A 134 14.72 16.83 4.42
CA LYS A 134 15.53 17.96 4.88
C LYS A 134 15.48 18.18 6.39
N GLN A 135 14.55 17.49 7.09
CA GLN A 135 14.38 17.66 8.53
C GLN A 135 15.47 16.90 9.29
N ASN A 136 16.24 17.61 10.12
CA ASN A 136 17.22 16.97 10.99
C ASN A 136 16.53 15.97 11.93
N GLY A 137 17.10 14.78 12.07
CA GLY A 137 16.53 13.67 12.86
C GLY A 137 15.67 12.70 12.05
N VAL A 138 15.29 13.03 10.82
CA VAL A 138 14.73 12.08 9.87
C VAL A 138 15.84 11.20 9.30
N LEU A 139 15.68 9.90 9.42
CA LEU A 139 16.68 8.88 9.05
C LEU A 139 16.43 8.33 7.64
N ASN A 140 15.16 8.11 7.31
CA ASN A 140 14.75 7.58 6.01
C ASN A 140 13.33 8.04 5.67
N THR A 141 13.01 8.06 4.38
CA THR A 141 11.66 8.33 3.88
C THR A 141 11.37 7.44 2.69
N LEU A 142 10.13 6.94 2.61
CA LEU A 142 9.65 6.14 1.49
C LEU A 142 8.31 6.70 1.02
N VAL A 143 8.16 6.91 -0.30
CA VAL A 143 6.87 7.24 -0.89
C VAL A 143 6.10 5.98 -1.25
N GLY A 144 4.77 6.05 -1.18
CA GLY A 144 3.91 4.91 -1.49
C GLY A 144 2.43 5.23 -1.32
N TYR A 145 1.65 4.19 -1.09
CA TYR A 145 0.20 4.21 -1.10
C TYR A 145 -0.37 3.57 0.16
N THR A 146 -1.37 4.20 0.77
CA THR A 146 -2.04 3.68 1.97
C THR A 146 -3.48 4.17 2.07
N GLY A 147 -4.25 3.63 3.04
CA GLY A 147 -5.64 4.05 3.32
C GLY A 147 -6.67 3.52 2.34
N GLY A 148 -6.29 2.64 1.42
CA GLY A 148 -7.18 1.94 0.49
C GLY A 148 -7.36 0.48 0.85
N LYS A 149 -8.34 -0.18 0.20
CA LYS A 149 -8.68 -1.59 0.44
C LYS A 149 -7.94 -2.54 -0.50
N GLU A 150 -7.49 -2.04 -1.62
CA GLU A 150 -6.86 -2.80 -2.69
C GLU A 150 -5.43 -3.17 -2.31
N ALA A 151 -5.08 -4.46 -2.39
CA ALA A 151 -3.72 -4.90 -2.11
C ALA A 151 -2.77 -4.57 -3.27
N PHE A 152 -1.55 -4.17 -2.96
CA PHE A 152 -0.47 -3.89 -3.92
C PHE A 152 -0.89 -2.98 -5.09
N PRO A 153 -1.45 -1.78 -4.82
CA PRO A 153 -1.87 -0.85 -5.85
C PRO A 153 -0.68 -0.38 -6.68
N SER A 154 -0.80 -0.31 -8.01
CA SER A 154 0.20 0.36 -8.83
C SER A 154 -0.06 1.87 -8.88
N TYR A 155 0.97 2.66 -9.25
CA TYR A 155 0.79 4.09 -9.51
C TYR A 155 -0.34 4.37 -10.51
N ALA A 156 -0.41 3.58 -11.58
CA ALA A 156 -1.46 3.75 -12.59
C ALA A 156 -2.87 3.58 -12.00
N ASP A 157 -3.08 2.64 -11.08
CA ASP A 157 -4.39 2.43 -10.47
C ASP A 157 -4.77 3.55 -9.51
N VAL A 158 -3.82 4.06 -8.73
CA VAL A 158 -4.05 5.20 -7.83
C VAL A 158 -4.33 6.46 -8.64
N ARG A 159 -3.50 6.76 -9.64
CA ARG A 159 -3.67 7.91 -10.55
C ARG A 159 -5.00 7.88 -11.30
N ASP A 160 -5.40 6.71 -11.81
CA ASP A 160 -6.60 6.52 -12.61
C ASP A 160 -7.88 6.33 -11.74
N HIS A 161 -7.79 6.61 -10.42
CA HIS A 161 -8.90 6.51 -9.45
C HIS A 161 -9.56 5.12 -9.37
N LYS A 162 -8.78 4.05 -9.64
CA LYS A 162 -9.25 2.65 -9.54
C LYS A 162 -9.14 2.10 -8.12
N THR A 163 -8.49 2.84 -7.23
CA THR A 163 -8.29 2.49 -5.83
C THR A 163 -8.72 3.63 -4.91
N SER A 164 -8.90 3.33 -3.63
CA SER A 164 -9.17 4.31 -2.58
C SER A 164 -7.92 4.80 -1.85
N HIS A 165 -6.74 4.38 -2.28
CA HIS A 165 -5.46 4.78 -1.70
C HIS A 165 -5.16 6.26 -1.90
N VAL A 166 -4.38 6.80 -0.96
CA VAL A 166 -3.74 8.12 -1.09
C VAL A 166 -2.24 7.96 -1.32
N GLU A 167 -1.64 8.94 -2.01
CA GLU A 167 -0.19 9.12 -2.02
C GLU A 167 0.28 9.55 -0.64
N ALA A 168 1.24 8.84 -0.07
CA ALA A 168 1.71 9.08 1.28
C ALA A 168 3.22 8.84 1.41
N VAL A 169 3.78 9.32 2.52
CA VAL A 169 5.19 9.20 2.85
C VAL A 169 5.35 8.55 4.22
N ILE A 170 6.13 7.46 4.28
CA ILE A 170 6.73 6.96 5.50
C ILE A 170 7.90 7.87 5.88
N VAL A 171 7.97 8.24 7.15
CA VAL A 171 9.07 9.00 7.75
C VAL A 171 9.62 8.21 8.93
N GLU A 172 10.79 7.61 8.76
CA GLU A 172 11.53 6.96 9.84
C GLU A 172 12.43 8.01 10.51
N PHE A 173 12.31 8.19 11.81
CA PHE A 173 13.01 9.26 12.52
C PHE A 173 13.55 8.80 13.87
N ASN A 174 14.59 9.50 14.35
CA ASN A 174 15.12 9.32 15.70
C ASN A 174 14.36 10.27 16.65
N PRO A 175 13.55 9.77 17.61
CA PRO A 175 12.76 10.59 18.51
C PRO A 175 13.58 11.45 19.48
N ASN A 176 14.88 11.12 19.67
CA ASN A 176 15.80 11.94 20.45
C ASN A 176 16.31 13.19 19.71
N LEU A 177 16.18 13.23 18.36
CA LEU A 177 16.62 14.34 17.52
C LEU A 177 15.47 15.18 16.99
N VAL A 178 14.33 14.57 16.70
CA VAL A 178 13.11 15.24 16.25
C VAL A 178 11.88 14.56 16.85
N SER A 179 10.97 15.32 17.42
CA SER A 179 9.72 14.78 17.97
C SER A 179 8.68 14.56 16.87
N TYR A 180 7.74 13.62 17.08
CA TYR A 180 6.60 13.42 16.21
C TYR A 180 5.76 14.73 16.07
N GLU A 181 5.66 15.52 17.15
CA GLU A 181 5.00 16.81 17.13
C GLU A 181 5.64 17.76 16.12
N ASN A 182 6.98 17.84 16.07
CA ASN A 182 7.69 18.67 15.10
C ASN A 182 7.48 18.20 13.67
N LEU A 183 7.34 16.88 13.44
CA LEU A 183 6.98 16.34 12.12
C LEU A 183 5.54 16.69 11.74
N CYS A 184 4.59 16.64 12.68
CA CYS A 184 3.23 17.13 12.47
C CYS A 184 3.19 18.62 12.16
N LYS A 185 3.99 19.45 12.86
CA LYS A 185 4.11 20.88 12.55
C LYS A 185 4.66 21.11 11.15
N LEU A 186 5.74 20.42 10.78
CA LEU A 186 6.29 20.48 9.42
C LEU A 186 5.23 20.08 8.38
N PHE A 187 4.47 19.01 8.62
CA PHE A 187 3.38 18.57 7.75
C PHE A 187 2.38 19.71 7.46
N PHE A 188 1.93 20.44 8.49
CA PHE A 188 1.00 21.55 8.33
C PHE A 188 1.66 22.83 7.79
N GLU A 189 2.97 22.94 7.80
CA GLU A 189 3.71 24.07 7.22
C GLU A 189 3.98 23.90 5.71
N ILE A 190 3.83 22.69 5.14
CA ILE A 190 4.16 22.41 3.75
C ILE A 190 2.94 22.29 2.83
N HIS A 191 1.72 22.43 3.34
CA HIS A 191 0.50 22.43 2.54
C HIS A 191 -0.62 23.24 3.19
N ASP A 192 -1.71 23.50 2.46
CA ASP A 192 -2.92 24.12 2.99
C ASP A 192 -3.84 23.04 3.57
N PRO A 193 -4.01 22.97 4.92
CA PRO A 193 -4.87 21.97 5.55
C PRO A 193 -6.38 22.23 5.38
N ALA A 194 -6.78 23.40 4.86
CA ALA A 194 -8.18 23.74 4.60
C ALA A 194 -8.70 23.13 3.30
N GLN A 195 -7.82 22.80 2.36
CA GLN A 195 -8.23 22.25 1.06
C GLN A 195 -8.77 20.81 1.21
N THR A 196 -9.95 20.55 0.60
CA THR A 196 -10.67 19.26 0.74
C THR A 196 -10.62 18.38 -0.49
N ASP A 197 -10.34 18.94 -1.65
CA ASP A 197 -10.37 18.27 -2.96
C ASP A 197 -9.01 17.81 -3.48
N GLY A 198 -7.96 18.05 -2.68
CA GLY A 198 -6.59 17.73 -3.01
C GLY A 198 -5.62 18.55 -2.17
N VAL A 199 -4.43 18.83 -2.69
CA VAL A 199 -3.44 19.76 -2.08
C VAL A 199 -2.77 20.60 -3.17
N GLY A 200 -2.88 21.92 -3.03
CA GLY A 200 -2.38 22.85 -4.03
C GLY A 200 -3.00 22.61 -5.41
N PRO A 201 -2.20 22.47 -6.47
CA PRO A 201 -2.70 22.21 -7.82
C PRO A 201 -3.08 20.74 -8.07
N ASP A 202 -2.70 19.83 -7.15
CA ASP A 202 -2.94 18.41 -7.29
C ASP A 202 -4.35 18.08 -6.77
N ILE A 203 -5.30 17.88 -7.70
CA ILE A 203 -6.70 17.64 -7.41
C ILE A 203 -7.02 16.15 -7.55
N GLY A 204 -7.72 15.60 -6.57
CA GLY A 204 -8.17 14.22 -6.55
C GLY A 204 -8.10 13.58 -5.17
N ALA A 205 -8.87 12.50 -5.00
CA ALA A 205 -8.97 11.79 -3.71
C ALA A 205 -7.63 11.20 -3.25
N GLN A 206 -6.73 10.85 -4.18
CA GLN A 206 -5.38 10.34 -3.88
C GLN A 206 -4.45 11.40 -3.30
N TYR A 207 -4.78 12.68 -3.41
CA TYR A 207 -3.98 13.82 -2.92
C TYR A 207 -4.51 14.44 -1.64
N ARG A 208 -5.44 13.78 -0.95
CA ARG A 208 -6.03 14.28 0.29
C ARG A 208 -5.00 14.46 1.39
N SER A 209 -5.26 15.45 2.25
CA SER A 209 -4.49 15.68 3.49
C SER A 209 -4.90 14.65 4.55
N CYS A 210 -3.97 13.75 4.94
CA CYS A 210 -4.19 12.71 5.94
C CYS A 210 -2.95 12.50 6.83
N ILE A 211 -3.17 12.24 8.11
CA ILE A 211 -2.17 11.68 9.04
C ILE A 211 -2.66 10.30 9.44
N PHE A 212 -1.81 9.28 9.29
CA PHE A 212 -2.10 7.91 9.72
C PHE A 212 -1.31 7.62 11.01
N TYR A 213 -2.03 7.56 12.14
CA TYR A 213 -1.40 7.33 13.44
C TYR A 213 -1.20 5.83 13.71
N ARG A 214 -0.07 5.47 14.30
CA ARG A 214 0.32 4.10 14.64
C ARG A 214 -0.03 3.69 16.07
N ASN A 215 -0.25 4.69 16.95
CA ASN A 215 -0.58 4.47 18.35
C ASN A 215 -1.32 5.70 18.92
N GLU A 216 -1.84 5.54 20.14
CA GLU A 216 -2.62 6.58 20.80
C GLU A 216 -1.81 7.85 21.09
N SER A 217 -0.50 7.74 21.38
CA SER A 217 0.37 8.89 21.60
C SER A 217 0.50 9.76 20.34
N GLN A 218 0.69 9.12 19.18
CA GLN A 218 0.75 9.83 17.89
C GLN A 218 -0.60 10.50 17.57
N LYS A 219 -1.71 9.81 17.83
CA LYS A 219 -3.05 10.36 17.63
C LYS A 219 -3.24 11.63 18.45
N GLN A 220 -3.01 11.57 19.78
CA GLN A 220 -3.14 12.70 20.67
C GLN A 220 -2.24 13.88 20.29
N THR A 221 -1.00 13.58 19.87
CA THR A 221 -0.06 14.61 19.41
C THR A 221 -0.57 15.29 18.13
N ALA A 222 -1.05 14.51 17.15
CA ALA A 222 -1.61 15.08 15.91
C ALA A 222 -2.87 15.91 16.19
N GLU A 223 -3.79 15.43 17.03
CA GLU A 223 -4.98 16.17 17.48
C GLU A 223 -4.61 17.49 18.16
N HIS A 224 -3.60 17.47 19.01
CA HIS A 224 -3.10 18.67 19.69
C HIS A 224 -2.58 19.70 18.69
N VAL A 225 -1.74 19.31 17.72
CA VAL A 225 -1.22 20.23 16.69
C VAL A 225 -2.35 20.77 15.80
N MET A 226 -3.33 19.93 15.43
CA MET A 226 -4.53 20.39 14.70
C MET A 226 -5.33 21.39 15.51
N GLN A 227 -5.45 21.19 16.83
CA GLN A 227 -6.16 22.13 17.70
C GLN A 227 -5.46 23.48 17.80
N ILE A 228 -4.12 23.48 17.90
CA ILE A 228 -3.34 24.75 17.90
C ILE A 228 -3.67 25.56 16.63
N LEU A 229 -3.71 24.93 15.45
CA LEU A 229 -4.03 25.62 14.19
C LEU A 229 -5.46 26.20 14.21
N ARG A 230 -6.43 25.43 14.71
CA ARG A 230 -7.83 25.90 14.83
C ARG A 230 -7.93 27.08 15.80
N ASP A 231 -7.20 27.05 16.91
CA ASP A 231 -7.14 28.13 17.88
C ASP A 231 -6.47 29.42 17.31
N MET A 232 -5.59 29.23 16.31
CA MET A 232 -5.00 30.32 15.53
C MET A 232 -5.93 30.87 14.45
N GLY A 233 -7.07 30.20 14.20
CA GLY A 233 -8.07 30.60 13.22
C GLY A 233 -7.94 29.89 11.87
N ASP A 234 -7.05 28.93 11.74
CA ASP A 234 -6.93 28.11 10.52
C ASP A 234 -8.07 27.08 10.44
N GLU A 235 -8.61 26.88 9.26
CA GLU A 235 -9.48 25.74 8.95
C GLU A 235 -8.60 24.49 8.76
N VAL A 236 -8.95 23.38 9.42
CA VAL A 236 -8.19 22.13 9.34
C VAL A 236 -9.12 20.97 8.96
N ASN A 237 -9.05 20.56 7.69
CA ASN A 237 -9.81 19.47 7.09
C ASN A 237 -8.99 18.18 6.91
N THR A 238 -7.74 18.16 7.42
CA THR A 238 -6.89 16.99 7.45
C THR A 238 -7.58 15.82 8.16
N LEU A 239 -7.58 14.65 7.53
CA LEU A 239 -8.10 13.42 8.12
C LEU A 239 -7.06 12.81 9.06
N LEU A 240 -7.50 12.38 10.24
CA LEU A 240 -6.68 11.64 11.20
C LEU A 240 -7.20 10.21 11.28
N LEU A 241 -6.45 9.26 10.74
CA LEU A 241 -6.87 7.88 10.53
C LEU A 241 -5.90 6.91 11.22
N PRO A 242 -6.35 5.72 11.64
CA PRO A 242 -5.43 4.69 12.09
C PRO A 242 -4.53 4.21 10.94
N GLU A 243 -3.35 3.66 11.31
CA GLU A 243 -2.44 3.03 10.35
C GLU A 243 -3.14 1.92 9.58
N GLU A 244 -2.95 1.94 8.28
CA GLU A 244 -3.38 0.92 7.33
C GLU A 244 -2.15 0.36 6.60
N PRO A 245 -2.23 -0.78 5.89
CA PRO A 245 -1.13 -1.29 5.11
C PRO A 245 -0.53 -0.22 4.19
N PHE A 246 0.78 -0.03 4.27
CA PHE A 246 1.51 0.91 3.42
C PHE A 246 2.28 0.15 2.36
N TYR A 247 1.99 0.44 1.11
CA TYR A 247 2.64 -0.16 -0.05
C TYR A 247 3.69 0.80 -0.58
N ILE A 248 4.96 0.38 -0.52
CA ILE A 248 6.09 1.18 -1.02
C ILE A 248 5.92 1.35 -2.53
N GLY A 249 5.85 2.58 -2.97
CA GLY A 249 5.71 2.93 -4.39
C GLY A 249 6.94 2.55 -5.21
N GLU A 250 6.79 2.54 -6.51
CA GLU A 250 7.77 2.09 -7.48
C GLU A 250 9.10 2.85 -7.35
N ALA A 251 10.20 2.19 -7.67
CA ALA A 251 11.55 2.70 -7.45
C ALA A 251 11.83 4.06 -8.11
N TYR A 252 11.16 4.37 -9.24
CA TYR A 252 11.34 5.65 -9.93
C TYR A 252 10.71 6.82 -9.18
N HIS A 253 9.74 6.59 -8.27
CA HIS A 253 9.15 7.62 -7.42
C HIS A 253 10.01 7.96 -6.21
N GLN A 254 10.84 7.02 -5.72
CA GLN A 254 11.64 7.22 -4.52
C GLN A 254 12.69 8.30 -4.75
N ARG A 255 12.74 9.32 -3.85
CA ARG A 255 13.72 10.42 -3.89
C ARG A 255 13.75 11.15 -5.24
N TYR A 256 12.56 11.45 -5.77
CA TYR A 256 12.41 11.99 -7.12
C TYR A 256 13.25 13.25 -7.36
N TYR A 257 13.16 14.24 -6.48
CA TYR A 257 13.90 15.50 -6.64
C TYR A 257 15.40 15.37 -6.43
N GLU A 258 15.87 14.44 -5.63
CA GLU A 258 17.32 14.14 -5.56
C GLU A 258 17.86 13.55 -6.86
N LYS A 259 17.08 12.69 -7.52
CA LYS A 259 17.46 12.05 -8.78
C LYS A 259 17.36 12.99 -9.97
N THR A 260 16.40 13.90 -9.98
CA THR A 260 16.12 14.78 -11.13
C THR A 260 16.75 16.16 -11.01
N GLY A 261 17.19 16.56 -9.81
CA GLY A 261 17.78 17.88 -9.54
C GLY A 261 16.76 19.02 -9.57
N GLY A 262 15.44 18.72 -9.51
CA GLY A 262 14.36 19.69 -9.47
C GLY A 262 14.05 20.20 -8.06
N GLU A 263 13.17 21.19 -7.96
CA GLU A 263 12.58 21.67 -6.70
C GLU A 263 11.05 21.48 -6.72
N PRO A 264 10.42 21.17 -5.57
CA PRO A 264 8.96 21.02 -5.49
C PRO A 264 8.24 22.32 -5.84
N TYR A 265 7.25 22.23 -6.72
CA TYR A 265 6.40 23.37 -7.09
C TYR A 265 5.16 23.51 -6.18
N CYS A 266 4.74 22.43 -5.51
CA CYS A 266 3.48 22.35 -4.76
C CYS A 266 3.65 22.35 -3.23
N HIS A 267 4.89 22.19 -2.70
CA HIS A 267 5.16 22.11 -1.27
C HIS A 267 6.16 23.17 -0.84
N VAL A 268 5.67 24.41 -0.77
CA VAL A 268 6.46 25.54 -0.22
C VAL A 268 6.19 25.64 1.26
N ARG A 269 7.24 25.53 2.08
CA ARG A 269 7.10 25.63 3.52
C ARG A 269 6.74 27.06 3.96
N ILE A 270 5.60 27.19 4.61
CA ILE A 270 5.15 28.43 5.26
C ILE A 270 5.15 28.19 6.76
N LYS A 271 6.07 28.84 7.49
CA LYS A 271 6.18 28.66 8.93
C LYS A 271 4.92 29.14 9.63
N LYS A 272 4.30 28.27 10.45
CA LYS A 272 3.07 28.54 11.21
C LYS A 272 3.27 28.47 12.72
N PHE A 273 4.26 27.73 13.18
CA PHE A 273 4.56 27.48 14.60
C PHE A 273 5.87 28.12 15.05
#